data_c3e350db3fc984c290a89512c0ff94f0
#
_entry.id   c3e350db3fc984c290a89512c0ff94f0
#
_cell.length_a   1.000
_cell.length_b   1.000
_cell.length_c   1.000
_cell.angle_alpha   90.00
_cell.angle_beta   90.00
_cell.angle_gamma   90.00
#
_symmetry.space_group_name_H-M   'P 1'
#
loop_
_entity.id
_entity.type
_entity.pdbx_description
1 polymer ?
#
loop_
_entity_poly.entity_id
_entity_poly.type
_entity_poly.pdbx_seq_one_letter_code
_entity_poly.pdbx_strand_id
1 'polypeptide(L)'
;MKEEFDFESIKNKAIEQLKAGKPLLGKDGAFAPLLESILNAALEGEMDAHLTEEERQMGNRRNGKMQKQVQTPLGEVTVSTPRDRNSSFDPQFIKKRETILAEGVADRIIGLYAMGNSTREISDWMEENLGNRVSADTISSITDRVLPEIKAWKSRMLDSVYPCLLYTSDAADE
;
A
#
# COMPACT_ATOMS: atom_id res chain seq x y z
N MET A 1 30.01 0.95 -6.63
CA MET A 1 29.75 2.39 -6.77
C MET A 1 28.36 2.61 -6.21
N LYS A 2 28.20 3.40 -5.14
CA LYS A 2 26.88 3.87 -4.70
C LYS A 2 26.45 4.88 -5.76
N GLU A 3 25.32 4.63 -6.44
CA GLU A 3 24.65 5.64 -7.26
C GLU A 3 24.28 6.77 -6.32
N GLU A 4 24.92 7.90 -6.48
CA GLU A 4 24.63 9.10 -5.74
C GLU A 4 23.26 9.59 -6.20
N PHE A 5 22.32 9.72 -5.27
CA PHE A 5 20.95 10.12 -5.55
C PHE A 5 20.93 11.57 -6.08
N ASP A 6 20.62 11.73 -7.36
CA ASP A 6 20.57 13.05 -7.99
C ASP A 6 19.21 13.73 -7.77
N PHE A 7 19.10 14.43 -6.64
CA PHE A 7 17.92 15.20 -6.28
C PHE A 7 17.62 16.33 -7.29
N GLU A 8 18.66 16.95 -7.86
CA GLU A 8 18.49 18.06 -8.81
C GLU A 8 17.85 17.57 -10.11
N SER A 9 18.22 16.39 -10.60
CA SER A 9 17.59 15.79 -11.79
C SER A 9 16.11 15.54 -11.56
N ILE A 10 15.72 15.01 -10.39
CA ILE A 10 14.32 14.74 -10.05
C ILE A 10 13.53 16.05 -9.92
N LYS A 11 14.11 17.05 -9.26
CA LYS A 11 13.51 18.38 -9.14
C LYS A 11 13.24 19.01 -10.51
N ASN A 12 14.23 18.97 -11.41
CA ASN A 12 14.11 19.52 -12.74
C ASN A 12 13.03 18.80 -13.55
N LYS A 13 12.98 17.47 -13.49
CA LYS A 13 11.94 16.66 -14.11
C LYS A 13 10.53 16.98 -13.57
N ALA A 14 10.41 17.18 -12.25
CA ALA A 14 9.16 17.58 -11.63
C ALA A 14 8.69 18.96 -12.12
N ILE A 15 9.61 19.92 -12.25
CA ILE A 15 9.31 21.27 -12.77
C ILE A 15 8.88 21.21 -14.24
N GLU A 16 9.54 20.40 -15.06
CA GLU A 16 9.18 20.20 -16.47
C GLU A 16 7.78 19.59 -16.61
N GLN A 17 7.47 18.60 -15.79
CA GLN A 17 6.14 17.98 -15.78
C GLN A 17 5.04 18.97 -15.37
N LEU A 18 5.29 19.76 -14.32
CA LEU A 18 4.37 20.84 -13.93
C LEU A 18 4.13 21.84 -15.05
N LYS A 19 5.19 22.29 -15.73
CA LYS A 19 5.08 23.20 -16.88
C LYS A 19 4.31 22.58 -18.04
N ALA A 20 4.41 21.27 -18.22
CA ALA A 20 3.68 20.52 -19.24
C ALA A 20 2.24 20.16 -18.84
N GLY A 21 1.76 20.59 -17.66
CA GLY A 21 0.42 20.26 -17.15
C GLY A 21 0.21 18.80 -16.84
N LYS A 22 1.28 18.03 -16.66
CA LYS A 22 1.21 16.60 -16.29
C LYS A 22 1.03 16.42 -14.79
N PRO A 23 0.35 15.35 -14.35
CA PRO A 23 0.16 15.08 -12.92
C PRO A 23 1.51 14.82 -12.23
N LEU A 24 1.64 15.32 -11.01
CA LEU A 24 2.80 15.02 -10.14
C LEU A 24 2.69 13.66 -9.47
N LEU A 25 1.47 13.20 -9.29
CA LEU A 25 1.12 11.94 -8.62
C LEU A 25 0.63 10.94 -9.67
N GLY A 26 0.61 9.65 -9.30
CA GLY A 26 0.20 8.58 -10.18
C GLY A 26 1.39 7.85 -10.83
N LYS A 27 1.10 6.91 -11.73
CA LYS A 27 2.09 6.02 -12.36
C LYS A 27 3.23 6.74 -13.08
N ASP A 28 2.89 7.86 -13.73
CA ASP A 28 3.85 8.70 -14.45
C ASP A 28 4.20 9.98 -13.69
N GLY A 29 3.85 10.05 -12.41
CA GLY A 29 4.07 11.21 -11.56
C GLY A 29 5.54 11.49 -11.30
N ALA A 30 5.90 12.77 -11.19
CA ALA A 30 7.28 13.19 -10.96
C ALA A 30 7.85 12.70 -9.61
N PHE A 31 6.99 12.41 -8.63
CA PHE A 31 7.41 11.96 -7.31
C PHE A 31 7.57 10.44 -7.20
N ALA A 32 7.06 9.65 -8.16
CA ALA A 32 7.21 8.21 -8.14
C ALA A 32 8.70 7.75 -8.14
N PRO A 33 9.60 8.28 -8.99
CA PRO A 33 11.02 7.94 -8.96
C PRO A 33 11.73 8.34 -7.65
N LEU A 34 11.32 9.44 -7.03
CA LEU A 34 11.86 9.87 -5.73
C LEU A 34 11.49 8.87 -4.64
N LEU A 35 10.20 8.51 -4.58
CA LEU A 35 9.72 7.54 -3.61
C LEU A 35 10.36 6.15 -3.83
N GLU A 36 10.46 5.71 -5.07
CA GLU A 36 11.15 4.47 -5.45
C GLU A 36 12.59 4.44 -4.93
N SER A 37 13.33 5.53 -5.14
CA SER A 37 14.71 5.65 -4.66
C SER A 37 14.80 5.59 -3.14
N ILE A 38 13.92 6.28 -2.42
CA ILE A 38 13.88 6.27 -0.95
C ILE A 38 13.56 4.87 -0.43
N LEU A 39 12.55 4.20 -0.98
CA LEU A 39 12.15 2.86 -0.56
C LEU A 39 13.25 1.83 -0.82
N ASN A 40 13.89 1.91 -1.98
CA ASN A 40 15.00 1.03 -2.32
C ASN A 40 16.21 1.27 -1.40
N ALA A 41 16.52 2.52 -1.07
CA ALA A 41 17.59 2.85 -0.13
C ALA A 41 17.28 2.33 1.30
N ALA A 42 16.05 2.44 1.74
CA ALA A 42 15.62 1.91 3.04
C ALA A 42 15.77 0.38 3.11
N LEU A 43 15.33 -0.35 2.08
CA LEU A 43 15.47 -1.81 1.99
C LEU A 43 16.94 -2.27 1.92
N GLU A 44 17.79 -1.50 1.25
CA GLU A 44 19.23 -1.77 1.24
C GLU A 44 19.84 -1.55 2.63
N GLY A 45 19.40 -0.52 3.35
CA GLY A 45 19.82 -0.28 4.73
C GLY A 45 19.40 -1.39 5.69
N GLU A 46 18.16 -1.89 5.56
CA GLU A 46 17.70 -3.05 6.34
C GLU A 46 18.53 -4.31 6.04
N MET A 47 18.85 -4.55 4.77
CA MET A 47 19.69 -5.68 4.37
C MET A 47 21.12 -5.54 4.93
N ASP A 48 21.70 -4.34 4.91
CA ASP A 48 23.02 -4.11 5.49
C ASP A 48 23.04 -4.32 7.00
N ALA A 49 21.98 -3.91 7.68
CA ALA A 49 21.81 -4.15 9.11
C ALA A 49 21.58 -5.65 9.44
N HIS A 50 20.88 -6.38 8.57
CA HIS A 50 20.64 -7.82 8.72
C HIS A 50 21.93 -8.64 8.52
N LEU A 51 22.75 -8.30 7.52
CA LEU A 51 24.01 -8.97 7.23
C LEU A 51 25.12 -8.48 8.14
N THR A 52 25.03 -8.77 9.43
CA THR A 52 26.07 -8.51 10.41
C THR A 52 27.36 -9.28 10.08
N GLU A 53 28.48 -8.94 10.74
CA GLU A 53 29.74 -9.65 10.57
C GLU A 53 29.61 -11.13 10.96
N GLU A 54 28.82 -11.43 11.97
CA GLU A 54 28.53 -12.81 12.42
C GLU A 54 27.79 -13.61 11.34
N GLU A 55 26.75 -13.02 10.74
CA GLU A 55 25.99 -13.62 9.61
C GLU A 55 26.91 -13.91 8.42
N ARG A 56 27.82 -12.97 8.10
CA ARG A 56 28.79 -13.13 7.01
C ARG A 56 29.79 -14.25 7.31
N GLN A 57 30.25 -14.40 8.54
CA GLN A 57 31.13 -15.49 8.97
C GLN A 57 30.44 -16.84 8.89
N MET A 58 29.13 -16.92 9.12
CA MET A 58 28.30 -18.12 8.90
C MET A 58 27.99 -18.38 7.41
N GLY A 59 28.54 -17.59 6.50
CA GLY A 59 28.42 -17.78 5.04
C GLY A 59 27.18 -17.14 4.42
N ASN A 60 26.41 -16.37 5.19
CA ASN A 60 25.30 -15.61 4.65
C ASN A 60 25.83 -14.42 3.83
N ARG A 61 25.19 -14.13 2.72
CA ARG A 61 25.58 -13.05 1.81
C ARG A 61 24.41 -12.62 0.95
N ARG A 62 24.52 -11.45 0.34
CA ARG A 62 23.53 -10.95 -0.64
C ARG A 62 23.34 -11.96 -1.78
N ASN A 63 22.11 -12.20 -2.18
CA ASN A 63 21.71 -13.16 -3.21
C ASN A 63 20.72 -12.55 -4.20
N GLY A 64 21.12 -11.42 -4.80
CA GLY A 64 20.31 -10.72 -5.79
C GLY A 64 19.15 -9.92 -5.18
N LYS A 65 18.26 -9.48 -6.06
CA LYS A 65 17.09 -8.65 -5.74
C LYS A 65 15.85 -9.21 -6.44
N MET A 66 14.69 -8.99 -5.86
CA MET A 66 13.41 -9.30 -6.46
C MET A 66 12.63 -8.00 -6.63
N GLN A 67 12.19 -7.73 -7.85
CA GLN A 67 11.35 -6.57 -8.13
C GLN A 67 9.88 -6.90 -7.87
N LYS A 68 9.16 -5.95 -7.29
CA LYS A 68 7.72 -5.98 -7.14
C LYS A 68 7.13 -4.58 -7.31
N GLN A 69 5.91 -4.53 -7.79
CA GLN A 69 5.14 -3.29 -7.85
C GLN A 69 4.39 -3.09 -6.53
N VAL A 70 4.47 -1.89 -6.00
CA VAL A 70 3.83 -1.50 -4.75
C VAL A 70 2.96 -0.28 -5.00
N GLN A 71 1.70 -0.37 -4.61
CA GLN A 71 0.74 0.72 -4.68
C GLN A 71 0.98 1.67 -3.51
N THR A 72 1.14 2.95 -3.82
CA THR A 72 1.33 4.00 -2.81
C THR A 72 0.34 5.14 -3.04
N PRO A 73 0.12 6.03 -2.05
CA PRO A 73 -0.70 7.22 -2.25
C PRO A 73 -0.19 8.16 -3.34
N LEU A 74 1.11 8.06 -3.68
CA LEU A 74 1.76 8.89 -4.70
C LEU A 74 1.77 8.23 -6.08
N GLY A 75 1.35 6.96 -6.17
CA GLY A 75 1.35 6.18 -7.40
C GLY A 75 1.94 4.79 -7.23
N GLU A 76 1.95 4.03 -8.32
CA GLU A 76 2.63 2.74 -8.39
C GLU A 76 4.13 2.95 -8.50
N VAL A 77 4.90 2.28 -7.65
CA VAL A 77 6.37 2.30 -7.65
C VAL A 77 6.92 0.89 -7.75
N THR A 78 8.05 0.73 -8.43
CA THR A 78 8.76 -0.54 -8.53
C THR A 78 9.81 -0.63 -7.43
N VAL A 79 9.63 -1.60 -6.53
CA VAL A 79 10.55 -1.79 -5.41
C VAL A 79 11.42 -3.01 -5.65
N SER A 80 12.73 -2.86 -5.44
CA SER A 80 13.74 -3.89 -5.57
C SER A 80 14.13 -4.43 -4.19
N THR A 81 13.42 -5.45 -3.71
CA THR A 81 13.68 -6.08 -2.42
C THR A 81 14.94 -6.95 -2.49
N PRO A 82 15.98 -6.67 -1.71
CA PRO A 82 17.17 -7.50 -1.67
C PRO A 82 16.89 -8.86 -1.03
N ARG A 83 17.71 -9.84 -1.34
CA ARG A 83 17.63 -11.19 -0.80
C ARG A 83 18.99 -11.61 -0.27
N ASP A 84 18.99 -12.40 0.79
CA ASP A 84 20.16 -13.09 1.29
C ASP A 84 20.20 -14.55 0.84
N ARG A 85 21.36 -15.20 1.00
CA ARG A 85 21.56 -16.59 0.56
C ARG A 85 20.76 -17.58 1.41
N ASN A 86 20.60 -17.31 2.70
CA ASN A 86 19.91 -18.17 3.62
C ASN A 86 18.38 -17.95 3.61
N SER A 87 17.89 -16.96 2.85
CA SER A 87 16.47 -16.55 2.80
C SER A 87 15.91 -16.17 4.19
N SER A 88 16.79 -15.75 5.10
CA SER A 88 16.45 -15.34 6.47
C SER A 88 16.05 -13.87 6.56
N PHE A 89 16.42 -13.04 5.57
CA PHE A 89 16.04 -11.64 5.53
C PHE A 89 14.52 -11.47 5.40
N ASP A 90 13.94 -10.77 6.36
CA ASP A 90 12.52 -10.38 6.35
C ASP A 90 12.39 -8.87 6.53
N PRO A 91 12.17 -8.12 5.43
CA PRO A 91 12.10 -6.68 5.49
C PRO A 91 10.90 -6.21 6.33
N GLN A 92 11.14 -5.27 7.22
CA GLN A 92 10.12 -4.71 8.12
C GLN A 92 9.34 -3.58 7.43
N PHE A 93 10.03 -2.80 6.59
CA PHE A 93 9.47 -1.64 5.92
C PHE A 93 8.41 -2.00 4.87
N ILE A 94 8.69 -3.03 4.07
CA ILE A 94 7.78 -3.55 3.04
C ILE A 94 7.85 -5.07 3.06
N LYS A 95 6.89 -5.69 3.70
CA LYS A 95 6.85 -7.16 3.86
C LYS A 95 6.86 -7.87 2.50
N LYS A 96 7.38 -9.10 2.48
CA LYS A 96 7.61 -9.88 1.25
C LYS A 96 6.40 -9.98 0.30
N ARG A 97 5.18 -10.02 0.84
CA ARG A 97 3.92 -10.14 0.06
C ARG A 97 3.08 -8.87 0.06
N GLU A 98 3.59 -7.79 0.61
CA GLU A 98 2.89 -6.53 0.66
C GLU A 98 3.00 -5.82 -0.69
N THR A 99 1.86 -5.55 -1.30
CA THR A 99 1.73 -4.85 -2.59
C THR A 99 1.10 -3.48 -2.43
N ILE A 100 0.67 -3.12 -1.21
CA ILE A 100 0.05 -1.84 -0.90
C ILE A 100 0.83 -1.23 0.27
N LEU A 101 1.52 -0.15 -0.01
CA LEU A 101 2.27 0.60 0.98
C LEU A 101 1.47 1.82 1.39
N ALA A 102 0.44 1.65 2.14
CA ALA A 102 -0.15 2.66 3.02
C ALA A 102 -1.46 2.16 3.58
N GLU A 103 -1.60 2.24 4.87
CA GLU A 103 -2.87 2.08 5.57
C GLU A 103 -3.95 2.98 4.97
N GLY A 104 -3.62 4.21 4.56
CA GLY A 104 -4.56 5.13 3.96
C GLY A 104 -5.18 4.71 2.61
N VAL A 105 -4.55 3.84 1.83
CA VAL A 105 -5.15 3.28 0.60
C VAL A 105 -6.14 2.18 0.96
N ALA A 106 -5.78 1.31 1.90
CA ALA A 106 -6.66 0.27 2.39
C ALA A 106 -7.91 0.87 3.04
N ASP A 107 -7.75 1.88 3.88
CA ASP A 107 -8.87 2.58 4.54
C ASP A 107 -9.82 3.24 3.54
N ARG A 108 -9.30 3.83 2.47
CA ARG A 108 -10.11 4.41 1.39
C ARG A 108 -10.91 3.34 0.65
N ILE A 109 -10.29 2.20 0.33
CA ILE A 109 -10.98 1.07 -0.30
C ILE A 109 -12.10 0.55 0.61
N ILE A 110 -11.83 0.38 1.89
CA ILE A 110 -12.83 -0.04 2.89
C ILE A 110 -13.96 0.99 2.98
N GLY A 111 -13.62 2.29 3.02
CA GLY A 111 -14.60 3.38 3.05
C GLY A 111 -15.52 3.39 1.83
N LEU A 112 -14.96 3.26 0.62
CA LEU A 112 -15.73 3.19 -0.62
C LEU A 112 -16.61 1.94 -0.67
N TYR A 113 -16.11 0.80 -0.21
CA TYR A 113 -16.88 -0.43 -0.12
C TYR A 113 -18.03 -0.32 0.89
N ALA A 114 -17.79 0.32 2.03
CA ALA A 114 -18.82 0.58 3.04
C ALA A 114 -19.93 1.53 2.54
N MET A 115 -19.63 2.41 1.58
CA MET A 115 -20.61 3.27 0.88
C MET A 115 -21.44 2.50 -0.17
N GLY A 116 -21.17 1.20 -0.37
CA GLY A 116 -21.92 0.35 -1.30
C GLY A 116 -21.33 0.26 -2.71
N ASN A 117 -20.12 0.82 -2.94
CA ASN A 117 -19.47 0.69 -4.24
C ASN A 117 -19.02 -0.76 -4.50
N SER A 118 -19.19 -1.22 -5.73
CA SER A 118 -18.66 -2.51 -6.16
C SER A 118 -17.12 -2.48 -6.28
N THR A 119 -16.49 -3.64 -6.28
CA THR A 119 -15.04 -3.76 -6.48
C THR A 119 -14.57 -3.12 -7.80
N ARG A 120 -15.44 -3.12 -8.83
CA ARG A 120 -15.16 -2.51 -10.12
C ARG A 120 -15.16 -0.98 -10.03
N GLU A 121 -16.20 -0.41 -9.43
CA GLU A 121 -16.31 1.04 -9.21
C GLU A 121 -15.17 1.56 -8.34
N ILE A 122 -14.78 0.81 -7.31
CA ILE A 122 -13.61 1.14 -6.48
C ILE A 122 -12.33 1.13 -7.32
N SER A 123 -12.13 0.13 -8.18
CA SER A 123 -10.97 0.05 -9.07
C SER A 123 -10.91 1.25 -10.03
N ASP A 124 -12.05 1.59 -10.64
CA ASP A 124 -12.16 2.72 -11.57
C ASP A 124 -11.94 4.06 -10.84
N TRP A 125 -12.51 4.22 -9.65
CA TRP A 125 -12.27 5.40 -8.80
C TRP A 125 -10.82 5.57 -8.40
N MET A 126 -10.13 4.47 -8.06
CA MET A 126 -8.71 4.47 -7.73
C MET A 126 -7.86 4.90 -8.92
N GLU A 127 -8.20 4.40 -10.12
CA GLU A 127 -7.51 4.79 -11.36
C GLU A 127 -7.69 6.27 -11.67
N GLU A 128 -8.92 6.80 -11.57
CA GLU A 128 -9.24 8.20 -11.86
C GLU A 128 -8.61 9.18 -10.86
N ASN A 129 -8.62 8.85 -9.56
CA ASN A 129 -8.24 9.80 -8.52
C ASN A 129 -6.78 9.66 -8.05
N LEU A 130 -6.21 8.44 -8.13
CA LEU A 130 -4.84 8.17 -7.69
C LEU A 130 -3.93 7.73 -8.85
N GLY A 131 -4.47 7.60 -10.07
CA GLY A 131 -3.72 7.17 -11.25
C GLY A 131 -3.30 5.70 -11.20
N ASN A 132 -3.90 4.90 -10.30
CA ASN A 132 -3.53 3.52 -10.05
C ASN A 132 -4.75 2.62 -10.07
N ARG A 133 -4.73 1.61 -10.93
CA ARG A 133 -5.75 0.59 -10.96
C ARG A 133 -5.43 -0.52 -9.96
N VAL A 134 -6.34 -0.75 -9.02
CA VAL A 134 -6.26 -1.86 -8.06
C VAL A 134 -7.13 -3.02 -8.55
N SER A 135 -6.59 -4.24 -8.56
CA SER A 135 -7.36 -5.41 -9.02
C SER A 135 -8.52 -5.72 -8.08
N ALA A 136 -9.60 -6.31 -8.62
CA ALA A 136 -10.76 -6.74 -7.84
C ALA A 136 -10.36 -7.73 -6.72
N ASP A 137 -9.42 -8.62 -6.99
CA ASP A 137 -8.92 -9.58 -6.00
C ASP A 137 -8.20 -8.88 -4.85
N THR A 138 -7.42 -7.83 -5.15
CA THR A 138 -6.75 -7.03 -4.13
C THR A 138 -7.77 -6.27 -3.28
N ILE A 139 -8.80 -5.68 -3.90
CA ILE A 139 -9.88 -4.99 -3.20
C ILE A 139 -10.62 -5.97 -2.29
N SER A 140 -10.99 -7.14 -2.79
CA SER A 140 -11.62 -8.20 -1.98
C SER A 140 -10.75 -8.62 -0.80
N SER A 141 -9.45 -8.83 -1.03
CA SER A 141 -8.52 -9.18 0.04
C SER A 141 -8.40 -8.11 1.12
N ILE A 142 -8.51 -6.84 0.76
CA ILE A 142 -8.50 -5.71 1.72
C ILE A 142 -9.80 -5.67 2.51
N THR A 143 -10.94 -5.78 1.83
CA THR A 143 -12.26 -5.73 2.47
C THR A 143 -12.49 -6.94 3.38
N ASP A 144 -11.93 -8.11 3.04
CA ASP A 144 -12.00 -9.31 3.87
C ASP A 144 -11.31 -9.14 5.24
N ARG A 145 -10.35 -8.22 5.37
CA ARG A 145 -9.70 -7.93 6.67
C ARG A 145 -10.66 -7.38 7.70
N VAL A 146 -11.72 -6.70 7.27
CA VAL A 146 -12.73 -6.10 8.18
C VAL A 146 -13.82 -7.11 8.57
N LEU A 147 -13.93 -8.23 7.88
CA LEU A 147 -14.95 -9.25 8.16
C LEU A 147 -14.95 -9.78 9.60
N PRO A 148 -13.79 -10.04 10.24
CA PRO A 148 -13.76 -10.47 11.65
C PRO A 148 -14.35 -9.44 12.59
N GLU A 149 -14.07 -8.15 12.36
CA GLU A 149 -14.57 -7.05 13.18
C GLU A 149 -16.07 -6.88 12.98
N ILE A 150 -16.57 -6.98 11.75
CA ILE A 150 -18.01 -6.94 11.44
C ILE A 150 -18.73 -8.11 12.11
N LYS A 151 -18.15 -9.33 12.08
CA LYS A 151 -18.71 -10.50 12.74
C LYS A 151 -18.75 -10.30 14.26
N ALA A 152 -17.67 -9.80 14.86
CA ALA A 152 -17.61 -9.50 16.28
C ALA A 152 -18.64 -8.42 16.67
N TRP A 153 -18.80 -7.38 15.85
CA TRP A 153 -19.81 -6.34 16.07
C TRP A 153 -21.23 -6.90 15.97
N LYS A 154 -21.53 -7.73 14.97
CA LYS A 154 -22.85 -8.38 14.83
C LYS A 154 -23.18 -9.34 15.95
N SER A 155 -22.19 -9.98 16.57
CA SER A 155 -22.38 -10.90 17.69
C SER A 155 -22.40 -10.21 19.05
N ARG A 156 -22.19 -8.89 19.09
CA ARG A 156 -22.23 -8.12 20.35
C ARG A 156 -23.64 -8.15 20.94
N MET A 157 -23.72 -8.37 22.25
CA MET A 157 -24.98 -8.24 22.98
C MET A 157 -25.52 -6.82 22.83
N LEU A 158 -26.79 -6.71 22.48
CA LEU A 158 -27.48 -5.43 22.41
C LEU A 158 -27.67 -4.88 23.78
N ASP A 159 -27.67 -3.54 23.93
CA ASP A 159 -28.06 -2.90 25.19
C ASP A 159 -29.54 -3.19 25.51
N SER A 160 -29.87 -3.23 26.77
CA SER A 160 -31.23 -3.58 27.26
C SER A 160 -32.34 -2.60 26.82
N VAL A 161 -31.96 -1.42 26.32
CA VAL A 161 -32.90 -0.37 25.88
C VAL A 161 -32.43 0.29 24.60
N TYR A 162 -33.23 0.18 23.54
CA TYR A 162 -33.03 0.85 22.25
C TYR A 162 -34.25 1.72 21.92
N PRO A 163 -34.35 2.92 22.49
CA PRO A 163 -35.56 3.76 22.34
C PRO A 163 -35.85 4.14 20.89
N CYS A 164 -34.83 4.14 20.00
CA CYS A 164 -35.01 4.46 18.58
C CYS A 164 -35.53 3.30 17.75
N LEU A 165 -35.41 2.04 18.19
CA LEU A 165 -35.89 0.87 17.44
C LEU A 165 -37.42 0.68 17.56
N LEU A 166 -38.04 1.18 18.62
CA LEU A 166 -39.50 1.16 18.82
C LEU A 166 -40.23 2.05 17.80
N TYR A 167 -39.55 3.07 17.27
CA TYR A 167 -40.16 4.03 16.34
C TYR A 167 -40.14 3.56 14.87
N THR A 168 -39.25 2.62 14.53
CA THR A 168 -39.14 2.11 13.15
C THR A 168 -39.93 0.84 12.89
N SER A 169 -40.40 0.14 13.94
CA SER A 169 -41.25 -1.05 13.76
C SER A 169 -42.71 -0.71 13.47
N ASP A 170 -43.20 0.46 13.96
CA ASP A 170 -44.59 0.87 13.70
C ASP A 170 -44.83 1.44 12.28
N ALA A 171 -43.73 1.75 11.53
CA ALA A 171 -43.82 2.25 10.18
C ALA A 171 -43.87 1.14 9.10
N ALA A 172 -43.73 -0.12 9.50
CA ALA A 172 -43.74 -1.28 8.59
C ALA A 172 -45.12 -2.00 8.53
N ASP A 173 -46.10 -1.58 9.33
CA ASP A 173 -47.44 -2.20 9.39
C ASP A 173 -48.55 -1.32 8.78
N GLU A 174 -48.22 -0.24 8.05
CA GLU A 174 -49.10 0.50 7.17
C GLU A 174 -48.66 0.26 5.70
#